data_8a66d21c5b97481876ff4135f2ecda53
#
_entry.id   8a66d21c5b97481876ff4135f2ecda53
#
_cell.length_a   1.000
_cell.length_b   1.000
_cell.length_c   1.000
_cell.angle_alpha   90.00
_cell.angle_beta   90.00
_cell.angle_gamma   90.00
#
_symmetry.space_group_name_H-M   'P 1'
#
loop_
_entity.id
_entity.type
_entity.pdbx_description
1 polymer ?
#
loop_
_entity_poly.entity_id
_entity_poly.type
_entity_poly.pdbx_seq_one_letter_code
_entity_poly.pdbx_strand_id
1 'polypeptide(L)'
;LMSILANIDNENIKFNMSIYVAGTVFGGLVGRVFSGFIATTFSYEYVFYSLSVAILISILLIRKLDFNGDANIIKPRISDVINILKDKRFLIIYFIMFFVFFVFSGVLNVLPFRAKEISNNVSEFQIALLYLGYGMGILVSLTSKKIVSFFKGEINTIFIAIIFYIFSIIFLLNNNILYLFIFLFLVCIGMFTTHTVSTQLANSMKSSQKSLTSGMYLTFYYLGGASGSIIPSYIYKAFGWNIMLTIFIFLIIIVALVVFLNRKLFKTI
;
A
#
# COMPACT_ATOMS: atom_id res chain seq x y z
N LEU A 1 10.46 -11.56 -5.10
CA LEU A 1 10.78 -11.44 -3.67
C LEU A 1 9.61 -11.90 -2.79
N MET A 2 8.39 -11.36 -2.99
CA MET A 2 7.21 -11.74 -2.20
C MET A 2 6.93 -13.25 -2.22
N SER A 3 6.96 -13.88 -3.40
CA SER A 3 6.75 -15.33 -3.51
C SER A 3 7.87 -16.16 -2.88
N ILE A 4 9.11 -15.66 -2.94
CA ILE A 4 10.26 -16.30 -2.28
C ILE A 4 10.02 -16.30 -0.76
N LEU A 5 9.73 -15.14 -0.18
CA LEU A 5 9.45 -15.01 1.26
C LEU A 5 8.24 -15.83 1.72
N ALA A 6 7.24 -16.03 0.85
CA ALA A 6 6.10 -16.90 1.14
C ALA A 6 6.46 -18.39 1.15
N ASN A 7 7.56 -18.79 0.50
CA ASN A 7 7.98 -20.18 0.36
C ASN A 7 9.14 -20.59 1.30
N ILE A 8 9.93 -19.63 1.81
CA ILE A 8 11.07 -19.91 2.70
C ILE A 8 10.62 -20.64 3.98
N ASP A 9 9.50 -20.20 4.55
CA ASP A 9 8.97 -20.74 5.80
C ASP A 9 7.45 -20.71 5.76
N ASN A 10 6.88 -21.89 5.59
CA ASN A 10 5.43 -22.06 5.49
C ASN A 10 4.69 -21.81 6.81
N GLU A 11 5.34 -21.99 7.95
CA GLU A 11 4.74 -21.79 9.27
C GLU A 11 4.64 -20.30 9.61
N ASN A 12 5.59 -19.50 9.12
CA ASN A 12 5.68 -18.07 9.42
C ASN A 12 5.33 -17.15 8.26
N ILE A 13 4.52 -17.60 7.29
CA ILE A 13 4.14 -16.81 6.10
C ILE A 13 3.64 -15.41 6.48
N LYS A 14 2.75 -15.31 7.47
CA LYS A 14 2.15 -14.04 7.89
C LYS A 14 3.21 -13.07 8.41
N PHE A 15 4.18 -13.56 9.15
CA PHE A 15 5.32 -12.76 9.64
C PHE A 15 6.24 -12.32 8.50
N ASN A 16 6.58 -13.24 7.59
CA ASN A 16 7.41 -12.94 6.42
C ASN A 16 6.76 -11.87 5.52
N MET A 17 5.44 -11.93 5.34
CA MET A 17 4.70 -10.90 4.61
C MET A 17 4.71 -9.55 5.34
N SER A 18 4.68 -9.56 6.67
CA SER A 18 4.79 -8.31 7.47
C SER A 18 6.15 -7.64 7.27
N ILE A 19 7.24 -8.42 7.30
CA ILE A 19 8.61 -7.91 7.07
C ILE A 19 8.73 -7.39 5.63
N TYR A 20 8.18 -8.11 4.66
CA TYR A 20 8.16 -7.64 3.27
C TYR A 20 7.51 -6.27 3.14
N VAL A 21 6.31 -6.12 3.70
CA VAL A 21 5.58 -4.84 3.66
C VAL A 21 6.35 -3.75 4.43
N ALA A 22 6.85 -4.04 5.62
CA ALA A 22 7.65 -3.09 6.39
C ALA A 22 8.88 -2.60 5.60
N GLY A 23 9.60 -3.50 4.94
CA GLY A 23 10.75 -3.17 4.10
C GLY A 23 10.41 -2.30 2.89
N THR A 24 9.31 -2.61 2.18
CA THR A 24 8.85 -1.80 1.04
C THR A 24 8.39 -0.41 1.47
N VAL A 25 7.71 -0.31 2.61
CA VAL A 25 7.27 0.95 3.20
C VAL A 25 8.46 1.79 3.66
N PHE A 26 9.45 1.17 4.31
CA PHE A 26 10.69 1.83 4.72
C PHE A 26 11.43 2.43 3.52
N GLY A 27 11.60 1.66 2.45
CA GLY A 27 12.20 2.14 1.21
C GLY A 27 11.43 3.31 0.59
N GLY A 28 10.09 3.23 0.61
CA GLY A 28 9.22 4.31 0.14
C GLY A 28 9.32 5.59 0.98
N LEU A 29 9.45 5.48 2.29
CA LEU A 29 9.64 6.61 3.20
C LEU A 29 11.01 7.27 2.98
N VAL A 30 12.07 6.48 3.09
CA VAL A 30 13.44 6.96 2.92
C VAL A 30 13.61 7.63 1.55
N GLY A 31 13.13 6.98 0.49
CA GLY A 31 13.20 7.51 -0.86
C GLY A 31 12.56 8.90 -0.98
N ARG A 32 11.35 9.10 -0.41
CA ARG A 32 10.65 10.40 -0.48
C ARG A 32 11.32 11.49 0.33
N VAL A 33 11.65 11.21 1.60
CA VAL A 33 12.27 12.20 2.48
C VAL A 33 13.66 12.57 1.98
N PHE A 34 14.46 11.59 1.58
CA PHE A 34 15.81 11.80 1.07
C PHE A 34 15.80 12.54 -0.27
N SER A 35 14.87 12.20 -1.18
CA SER A 35 14.71 12.91 -2.44
C SER A 35 14.32 14.37 -2.23
N GLY A 36 13.39 14.65 -1.30
CA GLY A 36 13.00 16.02 -0.94
C GLY A 36 14.17 16.82 -0.37
N PHE A 37 14.99 16.22 0.50
CA PHE A 37 16.19 16.85 1.04
C PHE A 37 17.20 17.17 -0.05
N ILE A 38 17.52 16.22 -0.94
CA ILE A 38 18.47 16.43 -2.04
C ILE A 38 17.97 17.50 -3.01
N ALA A 39 16.69 17.43 -3.39
CA ALA A 39 16.10 18.40 -4.32
C ALA A 39 16.15 19.84 -3.78
N THR A 40 15.99 20.00 -2.46
CA THR A 40 16.03 21.33 -1.80
C THR A 40 17.46 21.85 -1.65
N THR A 41 18.44 20.95 -1.34
CA THR A 41 19.81 21.33 -0.98
C THR A 41 20.71 21.49 -2.23
N PHE A 42 20.49 20.66 -3.24
CA PHE A 42 21.32 20.63 -4.45
C PHE A 42 20.50 20.97 -5.71
N SER A 43 19.86 19.96 -6.32
CA SER A 43 18.86 20.09 -7.38
C SER A 43 18.17 18.73 -7.60
N TYR A 44 17.07 18.71 -8.39
CA TYR A 44 16.35 17.48 -8.68
C TYR A 44 17.18 16.45 -9.47
N GLU A 45 18.17 16.86 -10.24
CA GLU A 45 19.07 15.98 -11.00
C GLU A 45 19.90 15.08 -10.08
N TYR A 46 20.36 15.61 -8.95
CA TYR A 46 21.11 14.83 -7.95
C TYR A 46 20.25 13.75 -7.29
N VAL A 47 18.93 13.90 -7.29
CA VAL A 47 18.01 12.84 -6.86
C VAL A 47 18.18 11.60 -7.75
N PHE A 48 18.21 11.78 -9.06
CA PHE A 48 18.40 10.66 -10.00
C PHE A 48 19.79 10.03 -9.89
N TYR A 49 20.83 10.82 -9.69
CA TYR A 49 22.18 10.28 -9.45
C TYR A 49 22.23 9.43 -8.18
N SER A 50 21.66 9.92 -7.09
CA SER A 50 21.60 9.18 -5.82
C SER A 50 20.80 7.87 -5.91
N LEU A 51 19.68 7.88 -6.63
CA LEU A 51 18.89 6.67 -6.91
C LEU A 51 19.67 5.66 -7.76
N SER A 52 20.42 6.14 -8.76
CA SER A 52 21.27 5.28 -9.60
C SER A 52 22.34 4.58 -8.77
N VAL A 53 23.01 5.32 -7.87
CA VAL A 53 23.99 4.75 -6.95
C VAL A 53 23.33 3.72 -6.00
N ALA A 54 22.16 4.03 -5.46
CA ALA A 54 21.43 3.11 -4.60
C ALA A 54 21.06 1.80 -5.32
N ILE A 55 20.66 1.87 -6.60
CA ILE A 55 20.38 0.69 -7.43
C ILE A 55 21.65 -0.13 -7.64
N LEU A 56 22.78 0.49 -7.96
CA LEU A 56 24.07 -0.21 -8.14
C LEU A 56 24.50 -0.94 -6.86
N ILE A 57 24.39 -0.26 -5.70
CA ILE A 57 24.66 -0.88 -4.40
C ILE A 57 23.71 -2.08 -4.17
N SER A 58 22.43 -1.92 -4.48
CA SER A 58 21.44 -3.01 -4.33
C SER A 58 21.78 -4.22 -5.19
N ILE A 59 22.23 -4.02 -6.43
CA ILE A 59 22.67 -5.11 -7.33
C ILE A 59 23.88 -5.84 -6.73
N LEU A 60 24.86 -5.09 -6.19
CA LEU A 60 26.05 -5.68 -5.57
C LEU A 60 25.69 -6.49 -4.31
N LEU A 61 24.74 -6.02 -3.50
CA LEU A 61 24.25 -6.75 -2.32
C LEU A 61 23.49 -8.02 -2.71
N ILE A 62 22.63 -7.96 -3.72
CA ILE A 62 21.85 -9.13 -4.19
C ILE A 62 22.79 -10.22 -4.71
N ARG A 63 23.91 -9.86 -5.38
CA ARG A 63 24.89 -10.85 -5.84
C ARG A 63 25.59 -11.63 -4.73
N LYS A 64 25.59 -11.09 -3.50
CA LYS A 64 26.16 -11.78 -2.32
C LYS A 64 25.16 -12.72 -1.62
N LEU A 65 23.90 -12.68 -2.02
CA LEU A 65 22.90 -13.59 -1.47
C LEU A 65 23.05 -14.96 -2.14
N ASP A 66 23.53 -15.94 -1.38
CA ASP A 66 23.54 -17.33 -1.79
C ASP A 66 22.14 -17.91 -1.52
N PHE A 67 21.31 -17.90 -2.56
CA PHE A 67 19.93 -18.40 -2.48
C PHE A 67 19.85 -19.72 -3.26
N ASN A 68 20.06 -20.83 -2.55
CA ASN A 68 19.87 -22.21 -3.05
C ASN A 68 18.42 -22.69 -2.91
N GLY A 69 17.44 -21.81 -3.07
CA GLY A 69 16.03 -22.19 -3.03
C GLY A 69 15.59 -22.82 -4.34
N ASP A 70 14.95 -23.97 -4.25
CA ASP A 70 14.20 -24.56 -5.37
C ASP A 70 13.10 -23.60 -5.81
N ALA A 71 13.45 -22.72 -6.75
CA ALA A 71 12.46 -21.94 -7.46
C ALA A 71 11.72 -22.90 -8.41
N ASN A 72 10.73 -23.62 -7.88
CA ASN A 72 9.77 -24.33 -8.71
C ASN A 72 9.01 -23.29 -9.54
N ILE A 73 9.63 -22.85 -10.65
CA ILE A 73 9.04 -21.91 -11.61
C ILE A 73 7.99 -22.71 -12.40
N ILE A 74 6.85 -22.91 -11.77
CA ILE A 74 5.67 -23.41 -12.47
C ILE A 74 5.23 -22.26 -13.38
N LYS A 75 5.34 -22.47 -14.70
CA LYS A 75 4.75 -21.53 -15.66
C LYS A 75 3.22 -21.54 -15.48
N PRO A 76 2.60 -20.46 -15.00
CA PRO A 76 1.16 -20.46 -14.78
C PRO A 76 0.45 -20.57 -16.11
N ARG A 77 -0.56 -21.44 -16.19
CA ARG A 77 -1.47 -21.51 -17.33
C ARG A 77 -2.56 -20.45 -17.16
N ILE A 78 -3.14 -19.95 -18.26
CA ILE A 78 -4.27 -19.01 -18.22
C ILE A 78 -5.44 -19.58 -17.40
N SER A 79 -5.65 -20.90 -17.48
CA SER A 79 -6.66 -21.61 -16.67
C SER A 79 -6.43 -21.43 -15.16
N ASP A 80 -5.19 -21.38 -14.70
CA ASP A 80 -4.85 -21.22 -13.27
C ASP A 80 -5.22 -19.79 -12.79
N VAL A 81 -4.95 -18.79 -13.63
CA VAL A 81 -5.37 -17.40 -13.39
C VAL A 81 -6.88 -17.30 -13.27
N ILE A 82 -7.61 -17.89 -14.23
CA ILE A 82 -9.09 -17.89 -14.26
C ILE A 82 -9.63 -18.60 -13.01
N ASN A 83 -9.04 -19.73 -12.60
CA ASN A 83 -9.46 -20.47 -11.42
C ASN A 83 -9.27 -19.67 -10.12
N ILE A 84 -8.20 -18.89 -10.00
CA ILE A 84 -8.01 -17.99 -8.86
C ILE A 84 -9.06 -16.87 -8.88
N LEU A 85 -9.34 -16.26 -10.04
CA LEU A 85 -10.34 -15.20 -10.16
C LEU A 85 -11.79 -15.70 -9.93
N LYS A 86 -12.06 -16.99 -10.13
CA LYS A 86 -13.36 -17.60 -9.79
C LYS A 86 -13.55 -17.77 -8.27
N ASP A 87 -12.48 -17.83 -7.49
CA ASP A 87 -12.59 -17.86 -6.03
C ASP A 87 -12.90 -16.44 -5.53
N LYS A 88 -14.15 -16.24 -5.08
CA LYS A 88 -14.64 -14.96 -4.59
C LYS A 88 -13.76 -14.34 -3.51
N ARG A 89 -13.07 -15.14 -2.70
CA ARG A 89 -12.20 -14.65 -1.62
C ARG A 89 -11.00 -13.89 -2.19
N PHE A 90 -10.31 -14.45 -3.19
CA PHE A 90 -9.21 -13.78 -3.87
C PHE A 90 -9.69 -12.53 -4.60
N LEU A 91 -10.81 -12.64 -5.34
CA LEU A 91 -11.37 -11.51 -6.08
C LEU A 91 -11.67 -10.33 -5.15
N ILE A 92 -12.26 -10.60 -3.95
CA ILE A 92 -12.54 -9.56 -2.95
C ILE A 92 -11.24 -8.91 -2.45
N ILE A 93 -10.21 -9.70 -2.11
CA ILE A 93 -8.94 -9.16 -1.64
C ILE A 93 -8.27 -8.30 -2.71
N TYR A 94 -8.28 -8.73 -3.96
CA TYR A 94 -7.69 -7.97 -5.07
C TYR A 94 -8.48 -6.68 -5.33
N PHE A 95 -9.81 -6.74 -5.28
CA PHE A 95 -10.69 -5.58 -5.37
C PHE A 95 -10.42 -4.56 -4.25
N ILE A 96 -10.32 -5.02 -3.01
CA ILE A 96 -9.97 -4.17 -1.86
C ILE A 96 -8.65 -3.44 -2.15
N MET A 97 -7.62 -4.17 -2.53
CA MET A 97 -6.29 -3.58 -2.68
C MET A 97 -6.18 -2.65 -3.89
N PHE A 98 -6.88 -2.95 -4.98
CA PHE A 98 -6.97 -2.04 -6.11
C PHE A 98 -7.51 -0.67 -5.68
N PHE A 99 -8.68 -0.62 -5.04
CA PHE A 99 -9.31 0.66 -4.69
C PHE A 99 -8.65 1.36 -3.51
N VAL A 100 -8.20 0.62 -2.50
CA VAL A 100 -7.49 1.21 -1.36
C VAL A 100 -6.19 1.86 -1.81
N PHE A 101 -5.43 1.20 -2.70
CA PHE A 101 -4.20 1.78 -3.21
C PHE A 101 -4.44 2.85 -4.30
N PHE A 102 -5.51 2.75 -5.07
CA PHE A 102 -5.96 3.81 -5.97
C PHE A 102 -6.16 5.13 -5.21
N VAL A 103 -6.94 5.10 -4.14
CA VAL A 103 -7.22 6.28 -3.31
C VAL A 103 -5.96 6.78 -2.63
N PHE A 104 -5.15 5.89 -2.06
CA PHE A 104 -3.90 6.25 -1.40
C PHE A 104 -2.92 6.92 -2.35
N SER A 105 -2.69 6.33 -3.52
CA SER A 105 -1.83 6.89 -4.55
C SER A 105 -2.35 8.25 -5.04
N GLY A 106 -3.66 8.38 -5.20
CA GLY A 106 -4.29 9.64 -5.58
C GLY A 106 -4.07 10.76 -4.56
N VAL A 107 -4.30 10.47 -3.28
CA VAL A 107 -4.02 11.44 -2.20
C VAL A 107 -2.55 11.87 -2.25
N LEU A 108 -1.62 10.93 -2.30
CA LEU A 108 -0.19 11.23 -2.23
C LEU A 108 0.33 11.99 -3.45
N ASN A 109 -0.17 11.71 -4.64
CA ASN A 109 0.27 12.40 -5.87
C ASN A 109 -0.26 13.83 -5.95
N VAL A 110 -1.44 14.10 -5.40
CA VAL A 110 -2.03 15.45 -5.38
C VAL A 110 -1.59 16.26 -4.16
N LEU A 111 -1.10 15.59 -3.11
CA LEU A 111 -0.70 16.18 -1.84
C LEU A 111 0.25 17.41 -1.97
N PRO A 112 1.31 17.39 -2.82
CA PRO A 112 2.21 18.54 -2.96
C PRO A 112 1.48 19.78 -3.49
N PHE A 113 0.58 19.60 -4.44
CA PHE A 113 -0.21 20.69 -5.00
C PHE A 113 -1.17 21.27 -3.96
N ARG A 114 -1.82 20.38 -3.20
CA ARG A 114 -2.71 20.80 -2.11
C ARG A 114 -1.96 21.54 -1.00
N ALA A 115 -0.78 21.09 -0.63
CA ALA A 115 0.04 21.77 0.37
C ALA A 115 0.40 23.19 -0.07
N LYS A 116 0.76 23.38 -1.34
CA LYS A 116 1.05 24.71 -1.93
C LYS A 116 -0.20 25.61 -2.04
N GLU A 117 -1.38 25.05 -2.30
CA GLU A 117 -2.65 25.81 -2.26
C GLU A 117 -2.99 26.35 -0.86
N ILE A 118 -2.72 25.53 0.18
CA ILE A 118 -2.99 25.94 1.57
C ILE A 118 -1.97 26.97 2.06
N SER A 119 -0.71 26.83 1.63
CA SER A 119 0.39 27.70 2.04
C SER A 119 1.40 27.89 0.93
N ASN A 120 1.45 29.07 0.33
CA ASN A 120 2.35 29.41 -0.79
C ASN A 120 3.85 29.30 -0.45
N ASN A 121 4.20 29.35 0.85
CA ASN A 121 5.59 29.39 1.31
C ASN A 121 6.14 27.98 1.70
N VAL A 122 5.40 26.90 1.42
CA VAL A 122 5.83 25.54 1.76
C VAL A 122 6.98 25.13 0.86
N SER A 123 8.14 24.78 1.45
CA SER A 123 9.30 24.26 0.73
C SER A 123 9.10 22.80 0.32
N GLU A 124 9.87 22.34 -0.68
CA GLU A 124 9.86 20.94 -1.13
C GLU A 124 10.21 19.97 0.01
N PHE A 125 11.12 20.38 0.91
CA PHE A 125 11.47 19.59 2.08
C PHE A 125 10.30 19.49 3.06
N GLN A 126 9.57 20.58 3.33
CA GLN A 126 8.37 20.53 4.17
C GLN A 126 7.27 19.65 3.57
N ILE A 127 7.12 19.67 2.25
CA ILE A 127 6.23 18.73 1.54
C ILE A 127 6.71 17.30 1.72
N ALA A 128 8.03 17.04 1.63
CA ALA A 128 8.60 15.71 1.84
C ALA A 128 8.35 15.19 3.28
N LEU A 129 8.34 16.08 4.28
CA LEU A 129 8.01 15.71 5.67
C LEU A 129 6.55 15.24 5.84
N LEU A 130 5.62 15.67 4.98
CA LEU A 130 4.25 15.14 4.99
C LEU A 130 4.23 13.61 4.79
N TYR A 131 5.21 13.07 4.06
CA TYR A 131 5.31 11.63 3.83
C TYR A 131 5.85 10.84 5.04
N LEU A 132 6.24 11.47 6.16
CA LEU A 132 6.63 10.76 7.39
C LEU A 132 5.51 9.83 7.90
N GLY A 133 4.27 10.10 7.55
CA GLY A 133 3.15 9.21 7.79
C GLY A 133 3.39 7.76 7.33
N TYR A 134 4.22 7.54 6.28
CA TYR A 134 4.64 6.20 5.87
C TYR A 134 5.30 5.38 7.00
N GLY A 135 5.95 6.05 7.96
CA GLY A 135 6.53 5.38 9.13
C GLY A 135 5.51 4.56 9.92
N MET A 136 4.25 4.99 9.92
CA MET A 136 3.16 4.23 10.55
C MET A 136 2.93 2.88 9.87
N GLY A 137 3.18 2.78 8.57
CA GLY A 137 3.09 1.52 7.85
C GLY A 137 4.11 0.48 8.33
N ILE A 138 5.30 0.89 8.72
CA ILE A 138 6.32 0.00 9.31
C ILE A 138 5.82 -0.53 10.66
N LEU A 139 5.36 0.37 11.55
CA LEU A 139 4.85 0.01 12.86
C LEU A 139 3.66 -0.94 12.77
N VAL A 140 2.69 -0.63 11.91
CA VAL A 140 1.50 -1.46 11.70
C VAL A 140 1.89 -2.83 11.13
N SER A 141 2.81 -2.88 10.18
CA SER A 141 3.24 -4.15 9.57
C SER A 141 3.90 -5.06 10.59
N LEU A 142 4.83 -4.55 11.39
CA LEU A 142 5.54 -5.32 12.41
C LEU A 142 4.62 -5.74 13.59
N THR A 143 3.58 -4.96 13.88
CA THR A 143 2.62 -5.26 14.95
C THR A 143 1.35 -5.95 14.45
N SER A 144 1.25 -6.26 13.17
CA SER A 144 0.04 -6.79 12.53
C SER A 144 -0.55 -8.04 13.19
N LYS A 145 0.29 -8.96 13.72
CA LYS A 145 -0.17 -10.14 14.48
C LYS A 145 -0.99 -9.73 15.72
N LYS A 146 -0.54 -8.71 16.45
CA LYS A 146 -1.26 -8.20 17.63
C LYS A 146 -2.56 -7.51 17.22
N ILE A 147 -2.53 -6.73 16.13
CA ILE A 147 -3.69 -6.02 15.60
C ILE A 147 -4.77 -7.02 15.14
N VAL A 148 -4.39 -8.06 14.41
CA VAL A 148 -5.31 -9.13 13.96
C VAL A 148 -5.91 -9.88 15.15
N SER A 149 -5.11 -10.18 16.17
CA SER A 149 -5.59 -10.83 17.40
C SER A 149 -6.58 -9.94 18.15
N PHE A 150 -6.32 -8.64 18.26
CA PHE A 150 -7.19 -7.68 18.92
C PHE A 150 -8.57 -7.57 18.24
N PHE A 151 -8.61 -7.53 16.91
CA PHE A 151 -9.85 -7.46 16.14
C PHE A 151 -10.44 -8.84 15.79
N LYS A 152 -9.92 -9.92 16.39
CA LYS A 152 -10.45 -11.29 16.27
C LYS A 152 -10.53 -11.79 14.82
N GLY A 153 -9.46 -11.62 14.06
CA GLY A 153 -9.28 -12.18 12.73
C GLY A 153 -8.99 -11.17 11.62
N GLU A 154 -8.48 -11.69 10.51
CA GLU A 154 -7.95 -10.89 9.40
C GLU A 154 -9.03 -10.05 8.74
N ILE A 155 -10.17 -10.65 8.38
CA ILE A 155 -11.23 -9.94 7.66
C ILE A 155 -11.89 -8.84 8.51
N ASN A 156 -12.01 -9.07 9.82
CA ASN A 156 -12.50 -8.05 10.74
C ASN A 156 -11.50 -6.88 10.83
N THR A 157 -10.20 -7.20 10.89
CA THR A 157 -9.13 -6.19 10.89
C THR A 157 -9.15 -5.36 9.62
N ILE A 158 -9.28 -6.01 8.45
CA ILE A 158 -9.40 -5.31 7.16
C ILE A 158 -10.62 -4.39 7.16
N PHE A 159 -11.77 -4.86 7.61
CA PHE A 159 -13.00 -4.06 7.67
C PHE A 159 -12.83 -2.82 8.55
N ILE A 160 -12.31 -2.99 9.77
CA ILE A 160 -12.10 -1.89 10.71
C ILE A 160 -11.05 -0.91 10.17
N ALA A 161 -9.98 -1.41 9.56
CA ALA A 161 -8.96 -0.58 8.93
C ALA A 161 -9.51 0.26 7.76
N ILE A 162 -10.43 -0.29 6.97
CA ILE A 162 -11.13 0.43 5.89
C ILE A 162 -12.02 1.53 6.47
N ILE A 163 -12.79 1.25 7.53
CA ILE A 163 -13.62 2.27 8.21
C ILE A 163 -12.74 3.39 8.78
N PHE A 164 -11.63 3.02 9.42
CA PHE A 164 -10.65 4.00 9.92
C PHE A 164 -10.02 4.83 8.79
N TYR A 165 -9.78 4.21 7.63
CA TYR A 165 -9.28 4.89 6.44
C TYR A 165 -10.28 5.92 5.91
N ILE A 166 -11.58 5.57 5.82
CA ILE A 166 -12.66 6.52 5.46
C ILE A 166 -12.67 7.72 6.40
N PHE A 167 -12.67 7.45 7.72
CA PHE A 167 -12.63 8.49 8.73
C PHE A 167 -11.42 9.42 8.54
N SER A 168 -10.24 8.87 8.30
CA SER A 168 -9.02 9.64 8.09
C SER A 168 -9.10 10.53 6.84
N ILE A 169 -9.70 10.05 5.75
CA ILE A 169 -9.88 10.82 4.52
C ILE A 169 -10.88 11.97 4.73
N ILE A 170 -11.93 11.79 5.51
CA ILE A 170 -12.91 12.85 5.81
C ILE A 170 -12.21 14.07 6.46
N PHE A 171 -11.25 13.84 7.35
CA PHE A 171 -10.52 14.92 8.00
C PHE A 171 -9.53 15.65 7.07
N LEU A 172 -9.13 15.04 5.94
CA LEU A 172 -8.34 15.71 4.92
C LEU A 172 -9.15 16.80 4.15
N LEU A 173 -10.46 16.88 4.33
CA LEU A 173 -11.29 17.97 3.78
C LEU A 173 -10.98 19.32 4.45
N ASN A 174 -10.29 19.33 5.58
CA ASN A 174 -9.91 20.55 6.27
C ASN A 174 -8.83 21.35 5.49
N ASN A 175 -8.95 22.69 5.52
CA ASN A 175 -8.05 23.60 4.81
C ASN A 175 -6.85 24.05 5.67
N ASN A 176 -6.32 23.19 6.53
CA ASN A 176 -5.20 23.51 7.41
C ASN A 176 -4.05 22.51 7.18
N ILE A 177 -2.83 23.04 7.01
CA ILE A 177 -1.63 22.24 6.74
C ILE A 177 -1.29 21.27 7.89
N LEU A 178 -1.56 21.67 9.14
CA LEU A 178 -1.33 20.81 10.30
C LEU A 178 -2.29 19.61 10.31
N TYR A 179 -3.57 19.85 9.95
CA TYR A 179 -4.54 18.76 9.80
C TYR A 179 -4.14 17.82 8.66
N LEU A 180 -3.71 18.38 7.53
CA LEU A 180 -3.20 17.58 6.42
C LEU A 180 -2.06 16.67 6.88
N PHE A 181 -1.10 17.20 7.65
CA PHE A 181 0.01 16.44 8.21
C PHE A 181 -0.47 15.33 9.18
N ILE A 182 -1.26 15.68 10.20
CA ILE A 182 -1.71 14.71 11.21
C ILE A 182 -2.57 13.61 10.58
N PHE A 183 -3.55 13.97 9.76
CA PHE A 183 -4.46 12.99 9.19
C PHE A 183 -3.84 12.11 8.12
N LEU A 184 -2.72 12.55 7.50
CA LEU A 184 -1.95 11.69 6.62
C LEU A 184 -1.32 10.49 7.37
N PHE A 185 -0.89 10.67 8.62
CA PHE A 185 -0.48 9.54 9.47
C PHE A 185 -1.61 8.53 9.67
N LEU A 186 -2.83 9.02 9.92
CA LEU A 186 -4.00 8.15 10.09
C LEU A 186 -4.40 7.46 8.78
N VAL A 187 -4.34 8.16 7.66
CA VAL A 187 -4.53 7.59 6.31
C VAL A 187 -3.54 6.44 6.09
N CYS A 188 -2.26 6.63 6.45
CA CYS A 188 -1.25 5.59 6.35
C CYS A 188 -1.55 4.39 7.26
N ILE A 189 -2.02 4.61 8.50
CA ILE A 189 -2.43 3.52 9.40
C ILE A 189 -3.53 2.68 8.75
N GLY A 190 -4.60 3.29 8.27
CA GLY A 190 -5.73 2.58 7.64
C GLY A 190 -5.30 1.80 6.40
N MET A 191 -4.58 2.47 5.50
CA MET A 191 -4.07 1.87 4.26
C MET A 191 -3.11 0.70 4.55
N PHE A 192 -2.07 0.91 5.35
CA PHE A 192 -1.05 -0.12 5.57
C PHE A 192 -1.55 -1.28 6.43
N THR A 193 -2.51 -1.06 7.35
CA THR A 193 -3.19 -2.15 8.03
C THR A 193 -3.93 -3.03 7.02
N THR A 194 -4.72 -2.41 6.13
CA THR A 194 -5.44 -3.12 5.09
C THR A 194 -4.48 -3.87 4.17
N HIS A 195 -3.40 -3.22 3.71
CA HIS A 195 -2.40 -3.82 2.82
C HIS A 195 -1.68 -5.01 3.47
N THR A 196 -1.16 -4.84 4.68
CA THR A 196 -0.40 -5.88 5.37
C THR A 196 -1.26 -7.12 5.62
N VAL A 197 -2.46 -6.93 6.16
CA VAL A 197 -3.34 -8.05 6.49
C VAL A 197 -3.90 -8.72 5.23
N SER A 198 -4.23 -7.95 4.17
CA SER A 198 -4.64 -8.51 2.88
C SER A 198 -3.53 -9.31 2.21
N THR A 199 -2.27 -8.85 2.30
CA THR A 199 -1.10 -9.59 1.80
C THR A 199 -0.92 -10.91 2.53
N GLN A 200 -1.02 -10.91 3.86
CA GLN A 200 -0.96 -12.12 4.68
C GLN A 200 -2.07 -13.11 4.30
N LEU A 201 -3.31 -12.62 4.22
CA LEU A 201 -4.47 -13.44 3.90
C LEU A 201 -4.38 -14.04 2.51
N ALA A 202 -4.03 -13.25 1.48
CA ALA A 202 -3.87 -13.73 0.11
C ALA A 202 -2.81 -14.85 -0.02
N ASN A 203 -1.73 -14.77 0.77
CA ASN A 203 -0.64 -15.75 0.72
C ASN A 203 -0.87 -16.97 1.62
N SER A 204 -1.79 -16.91 2.58
CA SER A 204 -2.13 -18.04 3.45
C SER A 204 -3.25 -18.92 2.92
N MET A 205 -4.16 -18.41 2.10
CA MET A 205 -5.36 -19.11 1.65
C MET A 205 -5.11 -20.29 0.70
N LYS A 206 -4.02 -20.31 -0.07
CA LYS A 206 -3.75 -21.35 -1.06
C LYS A 206 -2.26 -21.69 -1.11
N SER A 207 -1.89 -22.86 -0.60
CA SER A 207 -0.50 -23.25 -0.46
C SER A 207 0.18 -23.67 -1.78
N SER A 208 -0.57 -24.23 -2.72
CA SER A 208 -0.03 -24.84 -3.95
C SER A 208 0.30 -23.86 -5.08
N GLN A 209 -0.15 -22.61 -5.02
CA GLN A 209 0.02 -21.61 -6.10
C GLN A 209 0.41 -20.22 -5.55
N LYS A 210 1.23 -20.17 -4.50
CA LYS A 210 1.62 -18.91 -3.83
C LYS A 210 2.25 -17.89 -4.78
N SER A 211 3.08 -18.31 -5.70
CA SER A 211 3.71 -17.41 -6.68
C SER A 211 2.67 -16.71 -7.56
N LEU A 212 1.64 -17.43 -7.99
CA LEU A 212 0.59 -16.90 -8.83
C LEU A 212 -0.34 -15.97 -8.03
N THR A 213 -0.79 -16.38 -6.84
CA THR A 213 -1.65 -15.55 -5.99
C THR A 213 -0.96 -14.27 -5.54
N SER A 214 0.34 -14.35 -5.19
CA SER A 214 1.16 -13.16 -4.89
C SER A 214 1.32 -12.25 -6.09
N GLY A 215 1.60 -12.81 -7.27
CA GLY A 215 1.73 -12.06 -8.51
C GLY A 215 0.45 -11.32 -8.87
N MET A 216 -0.70 -11.99 -8.81
CA MET A 216 -2.00 -11.39 -9.05
C MET A 216 -2.33 -10.30 -8.02
N TYR A 217 -2.07 -10.53 -6.73
CA TYR A 217 -2.22 -9.52 -5.70
C TYR A 217 -1.44 -8.24 -6.04
N LEU A 218 -0.16 -8.38 -6.40
CA LEU A 218 0.68 -7.24 -6.77
C LEU A 218 0.20 -6.56 -8.06
N THR A 219 -0.33 -7.33 -9.02
CA THR A 219 -0.89 -6.78 -10.26
C THR A 219 -2.06 -5.84 -9.93
N PHE A 220 -3.05 -6.30 -9.16
CA PHE A 220 -4.20 -5.46 -8.80
C PHE A 220 -3.79 -4.27 -7.91
N TYR A 221 -2.88 -4.48 -6.98
CA TYR A 221 -2.30 -3.44 -6.15
C TYR A 221 -1.65 -2.34 -7.00
N TYR A 222 -0.72 -2.70 -7.90
CA TYR A 222 -0.03 -1.71 -8.73
C TYR A 222 -0.90 -1.11 -9.82
N LEU A 223 -1.88 -1.83 -10.37
CA LEU A 223 -2.87 -1.25 -11.27
C LEU A 223 -3.71 -0.18 -10.56
N GLY A 224 -4.11 -0.44 -9.32
CA GLY A 224 -4.76 0.55 -8.47
C GLY A 224 -3.88 1.79 -8.26
N GLY A 225 -2.61 1.59 -7.91
CA GLY A 225 -1.64 2.68 -7.72
C GLY A 225 -1.38 3.47 -9.00
N ALA A 226 -1.18 2.81 -10.13
CA ALA A 226 -0.93 3.46 -11.43
C ALA A 226 -2.14 4.31 -11.87
N SER A 227 -3.35 3.74 -11.85
CA SER A 227 -4.57 4.47 -12.18
C SER A 227 -4.86 5.58 -11.16
N GLY A 228 -4.57 5.32 -9.86
CA GLY A 228 -4.68 6.30 -8.79
C GLY A 228 -3.67 7.45 -8.88
N SER A 229 -2.54 7.25 -9.54
CA SER A 229 -1.58 8.34 -9.78
C SER A 229 -2.02 9.29 -10.90
N ILE A 230 -2.86 8.83 -11.82
CA ILE A 230 -3.22 9.58 -13.03
C ILE A 230 -4.63 10.17 -12.91
N ILE A 231 -5.64 9.31 -12.72
CA ILE A 231 -7.06 9.72 -12.76
C ILE A 231 -7.40 10.80 -11.74
N PRO A 232 -7.01 10.69 -10.46
CA PRO A 232 -7.32 11.71 -9.46
C PRO A 232 -6.74 13.09 -9.76
N SER A 233 -5.59 13.16 -10.44
CA SER A 233 -4.99 14.43 -10.82
C SER A 233 -5.86 15.21 -11.80
N TYR A 234 -6.56 14.53 -12.72
CA TYR A 234 -7.55 15.16 -13.60
C TYR A 234 -8.78 15.63 -12.84
N ILE A 235 -9.28 14.81 -11.91
CA ILE A 235 -10.44 15.17 -11.07
C ILE A 235 -10.09 16.38 -10.20
N TYR A 236 -8.91 16.38 -9.59
CA TYR A 236 -8.43 17.51 -8.78
C TYR A 236 -8.32 18.79 -9.61
N LYS A 237 -7.73 18.73 -10.80
CA LYS A 237 -7.58 19.88 -11.70
C LYS A 237 -8.93 20.44 -12.16
N ALA A 238 -9.92 19.59 -12.40
CA ALA A 238 -11.23 20.00 -12.91
C ALA A 238 -12.19 20.46 -11.79
N PHE A 239 -12.16 19.80 -10.64
CA PHE A 239 -13.20 19.95 -9.60
C PHE A 239 -12.63 20.26 -8.20
N GLY A 240 -11.31 20.26 -8.04
CA GLY A 240 -10.64 20.57 -6.79
C GLY A 240 -10.57 19.42 -5.79
N TRP A 241 -9.91 19.71 -4.66
CA TRP A 241 -9.56 18.76 -3.61
C TRP A 241 -10.79 18.09 -2.96
N ASN A 242 -11.80 18.90 -2.58
CA ASN A 242 -12.94 18.39 -1.84
C ASN A 242 -13.78 17.40 -2.63
N ILE A 243 -13.99 17.66 -3.94
CA ILE A 243 -14.76 16.75 -4.81
C ILE A 243 -13.96 15.46 -5.03
N MET A 244 -12.66 15.55 -5.26
CA MET A 244 -11.80 14.37 -5.37
C MET A 244 -11.88 13.49 -4.11
N LEU A 245 -11.76 14.07 -2.91
CA LEU A 245 -11.87 13.32 -1.65
C LEU A 245 -13.27 12.74 -1.43
N THR A 246 -14.32 13.45 -1.83
CA THR A 246 -15.71 12.95 -1.75
C THR A 246 -15.89 11.68 -2.61
N ILE A 247 -15.33 11.69 -3.82
CA ILE A 247 -15.32 10.50 -4.69
C ILE A 247 -14.54 9.37 -4.03
N PHE A 248 -13.40 9.64 -3.42
CA PHE A 248 -12.60 8.65 -2.71
C PHE A 248 -13.36 8.02 -1.53
N ILE A 249 -14.01 8.85 -0.71
CA ILE A 249 -14.83 8.38 0.41
C ILE A 249 -15.92 7.44 -0.11
N PHE A 250 -16.62 7.81 -1.19
CA PHE A 250 -17.66 6.97 -1.78
C PHE A 250 -17.11 5.64 -2.30
N LEU A 251 -15.97 5.64 -2.99
CA LEU A 251 -15.31 4.42 -3.45
C LEU A 251 -14.93 3.49 -2.29
N ILE A 252 -14.36 4.03 -1.23
CA ILE A 252 -13.95 3.21 -0.08
C ILE A 252 -15.16 2.73 0.74
N ILE A 253 -16.27 3.46 0.77
CA ILE A 253 -17.56 2.97 1.32
C ILE A 253 -18.02 1.73 0.53
N ILE A 254 -17.96 1.73 -0.80
CA ILE A 254 -18.29 0.55 -1.60
C ILE A 254 -17.38 -0.62 -1.23
N VAL A 255 -16.09 -0.39 -1.07
CA VAL A 255 -15.14 -1.43 -0.62
C VAL A 255 -15.53 -1.97 0.76
N ALA A 256 -15.86 -1.10 1.71
CA ALA A 256 -16.31 -1.51 3.05
C ALA A 256 -17.59 -2.37 2.98
N LEU A 257 -18.56 -1.99 2.15
CA LEU A 257 -19.79 -2.77 1.93
C LEU A 257 -19.50 -4.15 1.35
N VAL A 258 -18.60 -4.23 0.34
CA VAL A 258 -18.20 -5.52 -0.24
C VAL A 258 -17.57 -6.43 0.82
N VAL A 259 -16.68 -5.90 1.66
CA VAL A 259 -16.08 -6.66 2.76
C VAL A 259 -17.14 -7.12 3.76
N PHE A 260 -18.00 -6.22 4.20
CA PHE A 260 -19.05 -6.50 5.20
C PHE A 260 -20.00 -7.60 4.74
N LEU A 261 -20.50 -7.51 3.52
CA LEU A 261 -21.46 -8.48 2.97
C LEU A 261 -20.84 -9.87 2.76
N ASN A 262 -19.54 -9.93 2.49
CA ASN A 262 -18.83 -11.17 2.18
C ASN A 262 -17.97 -11.72 3.32
N ARG A 263 -17.97 -11.10 4.51
CA ARG A 263 -17.12 -11.51 5.64
C ARG A 263 -17.29 -12.97 6.09
N LYS A 264 -18.47 -13.56 5.84
CA LYS A 264 -18.74 -14.97 6.18
C LYS A 264 -17.90 -15.94 5.35
N LEU A 265 -17.48 -15.59 4.13
CA LEU A 265 -16.64 -16.42 3.27
C LEU A 265 -15.22 -16.67 3.83
N PHE A 266 -14.79 -15.85 4.81
CA PHE A 266 -13.48 -15.92 5.43
C PHE A 266 -13.49 -16.53 6.85
N LYS A 267 -14.63 -16.97 7.35
CA LYS A 267 -14.74 -17.55 8.71
C LYS A 267 -14.24 -19.00 8.79
N THR A 268 -13.97 -19.64 7.68
CA THR A 268 -13.55 -21.05 7.57
C THR A 268 -12.05 -21.22 7.32
N ILE A 269 -11.29 -20.19 7.52
CA ILE A 269 -9.83 -20.18 7.43
C ILE A 269 -9.24 -19.99 8.84
#